data_81f7a7a78671221840223b3150660479
#
_entry.id   81f7a7a78671221840223b3150660479
#
_cell.length_a   1.000
_cell.length_b   1.000
_cell.length_c   1.000
_cell.angle_alpha   90.00
_cell.angle_beta   90.00
_cell.angle_gamma   90.00
#
_symmetry.space_group_name_H-M   'P 1'
#
loop_
_entity.id
_entity.type
_entity.pdbx_description
1 polymer ?
#
loop_
_entity_poly.entity_id
_entity_poly.type
_entity_poly.pdbx_seq_one_letter_code
_entity_poly.pdbx_strand_id
1 'polypeptide(L)'
;MELLLAAGYIFILRLIDQSLGTLRTLYVNRGKPFFGAILGFIESGIWIIAISQVIQDLNDPYLAIGYALGFAAGTIVGSYIESSIAIGDVVVRIFSPKDSDSKKLAKELRSNGYGVTVINGEGMEGEVTISWCVTPRKKVKDVLKIVSNINPDAYITTESTNPTKLTANRK
;
A
#
# COMPACT_ATOMS: atom_id res chain seq x y z
N MET A 1 30.58 -24.23 8.00
CA MET A 1 29.32 -24.03 8.77
C MET A 1 29.21 -22.61 9.26
N GLU A 2 30.29 -22.03 9.80
CA GLU A 2 30.32 -20.64 10.30
C GLU A 2 29.98 -19.60 9.23
N LEU A 3 30.48 -19.77 8.02
CA LEU A 3 30.27 -18.88 6.90
C LEU A 3 28.79 -18.83 6.46
N LEU A 4 28.10 -19.96 6.40
CA LEU A 4 26.68 -20.05 6.11
C LEU A 4 25.82 -19.40 7.20
N LEU A 5 26.23 -19.51 8.45
CA LEU A 5 25.59 -18.85 9.58
C LEU A 5 25.77 -17.32 9.49
N ALA A 6 26.97 -16.86 9.12
CA ALA A 6 27.24 -15.44 8.91
C ALA A 6 26.43 -14.87 7.74
N ALA A 7 26.38 -15.56 6.61
CA ALA A 7 25.56 -15.17 5.46
C ALA A 7 24.05 -15.13 5.81
N GLY A 8 23.56 -16.12 6.58
CA GLY A 8 22.20 -16.16 7.09
C GLY A 8 21.88 -15.00 8.05
N TYR A 9 22.82 -14.64 8.92
CA TYR A 9 22.69 -13.48 9.82
C TYR A 9 22.60 -12.18 9.04
N ILE A 10 23.48 -11.97 8.06
CA ILE A 10 23.44 -10.80 7.16
C ILE A 10 22.13 -10.75 6.39
N PHE A 11 21.67 -11.88 5.86
CA PHE A 11 20.37 -11.99 5.18
C PHE A 11 19.22 -11.49 6.06
N ILE A 12 19.14 -11.93 7.31
CA ILE A 12 18.08 -11.52 8.25
C ILE A 12 18.18 -10.03 8.58
N LEU A 13 19.38 -9.51 8.84
CA LEU A 13 19.56 -8.08 9.09
C LEU A 13 19.09 -7.23 7.90
N ARG A 14 19.46 -7.63 6.68
CA ARG A 14 19.06 -6.93 5.46
C ARG A 14 17.56 -7.05 5.16
N LEU A 15 16.96 -8.19 5.47
CA LEU A 15 15.52 -8.39 5.36
C LEU A 15 14.77 -7.40 6.26
N ILE A 16 15.18 -7.29 7.54
CA ILE A 16 14.56 -6.37 8.49
C ILE A 16 14.80 -4.93 8.08
N ASP A 17 16.01 -4.56 7.77
CA ASP A 17 16.44 -3.23 7.33
C ASP A 17 15.61 -2.75 6.13
N GLN A 18 15.54 -3.53 5.06
CA GLN A 18 14.79 -3.17 3.86
C GLN A 18 13.28 -3.13 4.08
N SER A 19 12.74 -3.99 4.95
CA SER A 19 11.33 -3.94 5.35
C SER A 19 11.01 -2.63 6.08
N LEU A 20 11.90 -2.16 6.97
CA LEU A 20 11.77 -0.87 7.65
C LEU A 20 11.86 0.31 6.67
N GLY A 21 12.78 0.25 5.68
CA GLY A 21 12.90 1.25 4.62
C GLY A 21 11.62 1.42 3.80
N THR A 22 10.95 0.31 3.49
CA THR A 22 9.63 0.33 2.82
C THR A 22 8.59 1.04 3.67
N LEU A 23 8.52 0.72 4.97
CA LEU A 23 7.58 1.38 5.89
C LEU A 23 7.92 2.87 6.10
N ARG A 24 9.19 3.21 6.22
CA ARG A 24 9.66 4.60 6.30
C ARG A 24 9.14 5.42 5.12
N THR A 25 9.33 4.91 3.91
CA THR A 25 8.86 5.56 2.69
C THR A 25 7.34 5.75 2.70
N LEU A 26 6.58 4.75 3.15
CA LEU A 26 5.14 4.85 3.32
C LEU A 26 4.75 6.01 4.26
N TYR A 27 5.35 6.06 5.46
CA TYR A 27 5.00 7.10 6.45
C TYR A 27 5.35 8.51 5.95
N VAL A 28 6.52 8.70 5.31
CA VAL A 28 6.92 9.97 4.72
C VAL A 28 5.93 10.40 3.64
N ASN A 29 5.58 9.52 2.71
CA ASN A 29 4.62 9.79 1.62
C ASN A 29 3.20 10.06 2.11
N ARG A 30 2.88 9.63 3.33
CA ARG A 30 1.58 9.90 4.00
C ARG A 30 1.60 11.11 4.91
N GLY A 31 2.60 11.99 4.79
CA GLY A 31 2.71 13.23 5.57
C GLY A 31 3.00 13.00 7.05
N LYS A 32 3.63 11.89 7.41
CA LYS A 32 4.04 11.56 8.78
C LYS A 32 5.58 11.47 8.91
N PRO A 33 6.32 12.56 8.64
CA PRO A 33 7.78 12.53 8.55
C PRO A 33 8.45 12.15 9.87
N PHE A 34 7.84 12.47 11.02
CA PHE A 34 8.40 12.13 12.33
C PHE A 34 8.50 10.60 12.52
N PHE A 35 7.45 9.86 12.18
CA PHE A 35 7.49 8.39 12.21
C PHE A 35 8.49 7.83 11.18
N GLY A 36 8.56 8.46 10.01
CA GLY A 36 9.57 8.14 9.01
C GLY A 36 11.00 8.33 9.52
N ALA A 37 11.26 9.41 10.27
CA ALA A 37 12.58 9.67 10.85
C ALA A 37 12.98 8.63 11.90
N ILE A 38 12.04 8.20 12.77
CA ILE A 38 12.31 7.13 13.76
C ILE A 38 12.66 5.82 13.05
N LEU A 39 11.86 5.43 12.04
CA LEU A 39 12.14 4.23 11.26
C LEU A 39 13.48 4.31 10.54
N GLY A 40 13.82 5.47 9.95
CA GLY A 40 15.10 5.70 9.30
C GLY A 40 16.29 5.62 10.23
N PHE A 41 16.15 6.08 11.46
CA PHE A 41 17.20 5.93 12.48
C PHE A 41 17.48 4.46 12.80
N ILE A 42 16.43 3.65 13.03
CA ILE A 42 16.56 2.22 13.31
C ILE A 42 17.14 1.48 12.08
N GLU A 43 16.59 1.77 10.89
CA GLU A 43 17.08 1.24 9.60
C GLU A 43 18.57 1.48 9.42
N SER A 44 19.03 2.72 9.63
CA SER A 44 20.44 3.09 9.50
C SER A 44 21.35 2.33 10.48
N GLY A 45 20.87 2.11 11.71
CA GLY A 45 21.61 1.32 12.69
C GLY A 45 21.77 -0.15 12.27
N ILE A 46 20.71 -0.77 11.80
CA ILE A 46 20.74 -2.16 11.31
C ILE A 46 21.63 -2.26 10.06
N TRP A 47 21.51 -1.28 9.16
CA TRP A 47 22.32 -1.25 7.94
C TRP A 47 23.82 -1.19 8.25
N ILE A 48 24.26 -0.34 9.20
CA ILE A 48 25.67 -0.25 9.62
C ILE A 48 26.17 -1.60 10.13
N ILE A 49 25.37 -2.29 10.94
CA ILE A 49 25.75 -3.62 11.46
C ILE A 49 25.87 -4.62 10.30
N ALA A 50 24.91 -4.66 9.39
CA ALA A 50 24.93 -5.59 8.26
C ALA A 50 26.12 -5.34 7.33
N ILE A 51 26.40 -4.09 6.98
CA ILE A 51 27.49 -3.76 6.05
C ILE A 51 28.87 -3.96 6.69
N SER A 52 29.01 -3.73 8.01
CA SER A 52 30.28 -3.95 8.70
C SER A 52 30.73 -5.42 8.64
N GLN A 53 29.81 -6.37 8.65
CA GLN A 53 30.13 -7.78 8.50
C GLN A 53 30.61 -8.13 7.09
N VAL A 54 29.99 -7.52 6.07
CA VAL A 54 30.37 -7.74 4.66
C VAL A 54 31.76 -7.15 4.36
N ILE A 55 32.08 -5.97 4.93
CA ILE A 55 33.36 -5.28 4.68
C ILE A 55 34.52 -6.04 5.31
N GLN A 56 34.31 -6.76 6.41
CA GLN A 56 35.38 -7.52 7.05
C GLN A 56 35.90 -8.66 6.18
N ASP A 57 35.07 -9.19 5.30
CA ASP A 57 35.45 -10.30 4.40
C ASP A 57 34.86 -10.12 2.99
N LEU A 58 35.28 -9.05 2.33
CA LEU A 58 34.80 -8.65 0.99
C LEU A 58 35.08 -9.69 -0.10
N ASN A 59 36.02 -10.60 0.12
CA ASN A 59 36.36 -11.64 -0.85
C ASN A 59 35.40 -12.83 -0.81
N ASP A 60 34.52 -12.89 0.20
CA ASP A 60 33.58 -13.99 0.34
C ASP A 60 32.26 -13.72 -0.42
N PRO A 61 32.01 -14.46 -1.51
CA PRO A 61 30.81 -14.28 -2.30
C PRO A 61 29.51 -14.67 -1.55
N TYR A 62 29.59 -15.55 -0.53
CA TYR A 62 28.40 -15.98 0.22
C TYR A 62 27.83 -14.86 1.08
N LEU A 63 28.69 -13.98 1.65
CA LEU A 63 28.23 -12.83 2.42
C LEU A 63 27.55 -11.81 1.52
N ALA A 64 28.12 -11.55 0.34
CA ALA A 64 27.51 -10.66 -0.67
C ALA A 64 26.18 -11.19 -1.18
N ILE A 65 26.09 -12.50 -1.42
CA ILE A 65 24.84 -13.16 -1.84
C ILE A 65 23.80 -13.06 -0.71
N GLY A 66 24.16 -13.36 0.54
CA GLY A 66 23.27 -13.23 1.70
C GLY A 66 22.72 -11.81 1.83
N TYR A 67 23.58 -10.81 1.66
CA TYR A 67 23.21 -9.40 1.68
C TYR A 67 22.20 -9.05 0.57
N ALA A 68 22.47 -9.43 -0.68
CA ALA A 68 21.62 -9.16 -1.82
C ALA A 68 20.25 -9.86 -1.73
N LEU A 69 20.26 -11.14 -1.34
CA LEU A 69 19.02 -11.90 -1.14
C LEU A 69 18.18 -11.36 0.01
N GLY A 70 18.81 -10.94 1.11
CA GLY A 70 18.13 -10.31 2.24
C GLY A 70 17.44 -9.00 1.83
N PHE A 71 18.11 -8.18 1.00
CA PHE A 71 17.51 -6.96 0.43
C PHE A 71 16.29 -7.28 -0.42
N ALA A 72 16.40 -8.22 -1.35
CA ALA A 72 15.29 -8.62 -2.22
C ALA A 72 14.10 -9.18 -1.43
N ALA A 73 14.37 -10.10 -0.49
CA ALA A 73 13.35 -10.66 0.38
C ALA A 73 12.70 -9.60 1.28
N GLY A 74 13.49 -8.67 1.84
CA GLY A 74 13.01 -7.57 2.66
C GLY A 74 12.10 -6.61 1.89
N THR A 75 12.36 -6.37 0.61
CA THR A 75 11.47 -5.59 -0.26
C THR A 75 10.10 -6.25 -0.38
N ILE A 76 10.07 -7.58 -0.59
CA ILE A 76 8.82 -8.34 -0.68
C ILE A 76 8.07 -8.31 0.65
N VAL A 77 8.74 -8.66 1.74
CA VAL A 77 8.16 -8.67 3.09
C VAL A 77 7.66 -7.28 3.49
N GLY A 78 8.45 -6.24 3.26
CA GLY A 78 8.07 -4.86 3.51
C GLY A 78 6.82 -4.43 2.74
N SER A 79 6.70 -4.84 1.47
CA SER A 79 5.52 -4.59 0.64
C SER A 79 4.27 -5.30 1.18
N TYR A 80 4.39 -6.54 1.65
CA TYR A 80 3.27 -7.24 2.30
C TYR A 80 2.84 -6.57 3.60
N ILE A 81 3.80 -6.16 4.44
CA ILE A 81 3.51 -5.43 5.69
C ILE A 81 2.83 -4.10 5.36
N GLU A 82 3.33 -3.34 4.39
CA GLU A 82 2.74 -2.07 3.91
C GLU A 82 1.29 -2.26 3.47
N SER A 83 1.05 -3.29 2.65
CA SER A 83 -0.29 -3.61 2.15
C SER A 83 -1.25 -4.04 3.28
N SER A 84 -0.75 -4.69 4.33
CA SER A 84 -1.53 -5.10 5.49
C SER A 84 -1.86 -3.92 6.41
N ILE A 85 -0.91 -3.03 6.63
CA ILE A 85 -1.11 -1.79 7.40
C ILE A 85 -2.07 -0.87 6.64
N ALA A 86 -1.96 -0.78 5.33
CA ALA A 86 -2.85 -0.06 4.41
C ALA A 86 -3.20 1.36 4.88
N ILE A 87 -2.19 2.15 5.27
CA ILE A 87 -2.35 3.51 5.78
C ILE A 87 -2.82 4.46 4.67
N GLY A 88 -3.73 5.37 5.02
CA GLY A 88 -4.20 6.46 4.17
C GLY A 88 -5.56 6.22 3.57
N ASP A 89 -6.00 7.19 2.79
CA ASP A 89 -7.26 7.18 2.08
C ASP A 89 -7.03 6.96 0.57
N VAL A 90 -8.04 6.42 -0.08
CA VAL A 90 -8.07 6.22 -1.53
C VAL A 90 -9.37 6.73 -2.10
N VAL A 91 -9.31 7.19 -3.32
CA VAL A 91 -10.47 7.39 -4.17
C VAL A 91 -10.73 6.10 -4.92
N VAL A 92 -11.93 5.56 -4.81
CA VAL A 92 -12.42 4.47 -5.63
C VAL A 92 -13.38 5.08 -6.65
N ARG A 93 -13.08 4.94 -7.94
CA ARG A 93 -13.94 5.35 -9.03
C ARG A 93 -14.52 4.11 -9.69
N ILE A 94 -15.84 4.04 -9.75
CA ILE A 94 -16.57 2.90 -10.30
C ILE A 94 -17.32 3.41 -11.51
N PHE A 95 -16.92 2.94 -12.68
CA PHE A 95 -17.50 3.29 -13.96
C PHE A 95 -18.57 2.27 -14.31
N SER A 96 -19.80 2.73 -14.49
CA SER A 96 -20.93 1.90 -14.88
C SER A 96 -21.58 2.51 -16.13
N PRO A 97 -21.97 1.72 -17.13
CA PRO A 97 -22.86 2.20 -18.18
C PRO A 97 -24.10 2.85 -17.56
N LYS A 98 -24.76 3.76 -18.28
CA LYS A 98 -25.95 4.47 -17.78
C LYS A 98 -27.14 3.54 -17.64
N ASP A 99 -27.16 2.74 -16.58
CA ASP A 99 -28.27 1.85 -16.25
C ASP A 99 -28.68 1.95 -14.78
N SER A 100 -29.80 1.29 -14.44
CA SER A 100 -30.42 1.27 -13.12
C SER A 100 -29.47 0.90 -11.97
N ASP A 101 -28.40 0.17 -12.24
CA ASP A 101 -27.47 -0.34 -11.25
C ASP A 101 -26.59 0.72 -10.62
N SER A 102 -26.28 1.82 -11.32
CA SER A 102 -25.46 2.91 -10.76
C SER A 102 -26.15 3.62 -9.59
N LYS A 103 -27.47 3.84 -9.67
CA LYS A 103 -28.26 4.42 -8.58
C LYS A 103 -28.38 3.46 -7.40
N LYS A 104 -28.61 2.18 -7.69
CA LYS A 104 -28.67 1.12 -6.69
C LYS A 104 -27.33 0.97 -5.97
N LEU A 105 -26.23 0.98 -6.73
CA LEU A 105 -24.87 0.92 -6.20
C LEU A 105 -24.57 2.10 -5.27
N ALA A 106 -24.86 3.33 -5.70
CA ALA A 106 -24.63 4.51 -4.87
C ALA A 106 -25.49 4.49 -3.58
N LYS A 107 -26.72 3.99 -3.65
CA LYS A 107 -27.60 3.83 -2.49
C LYS A 107 -27.02 2.78 -1.53
N GLU A 108 -26.58 1.62 -2.03
CA GLU A 108 -26.02 0.55 -1.23
C GLU A 108 -24.70 0.96 -0.55
N LEU A 109 -23.82 1.64 -1.28
CA LEU A 109 -22.59 2.16 -0.68
C LEU A 109 -22.88 3.19 0.43
N ARG A 110 -23.85 4.08 0.22
CA ARG A 110 -24.27 5.06 1.23
C ARG A 110 -24.91 4.42 2.46
N SER A 111 -25.71 3.36 2.29
CA SER A 111 -26.30 2.62 3.41
C SER A 111 -25.25 1.91 4.26
N ASN A 112 -24.11 1.55 3.65
CA ASN A 112 -22.94 0.99 4.34
C ASN A 112 -21.97 2.07 4.89
N GLY A 113 -22.39 3.35 4.88
CA GLY A 113 -21.64 4.46 5.47
C GLY A 113 -20.52 5.03 4.60
N TYR A 114 -20.49 4.71 3.30
CA TYR A 114 -19.52 5.29 2.37
C TYR A 114 -20.06 6.57 1.74
N GLY A 115 -19.26 7.64 1.76
CA GLY A 115 -19.56 8.87 1.03
C GLY A 115 -19.37 8.64 -0.46
N VAL A 116 -20.46 8.73 -1.23
CA VAL A 116 -20.43 8.52 -2.70
C VAL A 116 -21.00 9.72 -3.42
N THR A 117 -20.23 10.28 -4.35
CA THR A 117 -20.67 11.27 -5.32
C THR A 117 -20.87 10.60 -6.67
N VAL A 118 -22.01 10.83 -7.30
CA VAL A 118 -22.31 10.28 -8.62
C VAL A 118 -22.12 11.39 -9.66
N ILE A 119 -21.35 11.10 -10.69
CA ILE A 119 -21.02 12.01 -11.78
C ILE A 119 -21.45 11.33 -13.08
N ASN A 120 -22.21 12.03 -13.92
CA ASN A 120 -22.52 11.55 -15.25
C ASN A 120 -21.49 12.10 -16.24
N GLY A 121 -21.07 11.25 -17.16
CA GLY A 121 -20.08 11.55 -18.18
C GLY A 121 -20.42 10.85 -19.49
N GLU A 122 -19.57 11.04 -20.48
CA GLU A 122 -19.62 10.37 -21.77
C GLU A 122 -18.35 9.57 -21.98
N GLY A 123 -18.48 8.29 -22.28
CA GLY A 123 -17.40 7.36 -22.58
C GLY A 123 -17.38 7.02 -24.07
N MET A 124 -16.45 6.15 -24.46
CA MET A 124 -16.32 5.73 -25.86
C MET A 124 -17.56 5.01 -26.41
N GLU A 125 -18.29 4.31 -25.53
CA GLU A 125 -19.48 3.52 -25.89
C GLU A 125 -20.80 4.22 -25.52
N GLY A 126 -20.74 5.51 -25.15
CA GLY A 126 -21.91 6.31 -24.77
C GLY A 126 -21.86 6.81 -23.33
N GLU A 127 -23.05 7.08 -22.77
CA GLU A 127 -23.17 7.65 -21.43
C GLU A 127 -22.66 6.70 -20.33
N VAL A 128 -21.84 7.24 -19.44
CA VAL A 128 -21.26 6.53 -18.31
C VAL A 128 -21.55 7.26 -17.01
N THR A 129 -21.85 6.51 -15.98
CA THR A 129 -21.99 7.03 -14.61
C THR A 129 -20.79 6.62 -13.78
N ILE A 130 -20.15 7.60 -13.14
CA ILE A 130 -19.00 7.40 -12.28
C ILE A 130 -19.44 7.56 -10.83
N SER A 131 -19.37 6.49 -10.06
CA SER A 131 -19.54 6.57 -8.61
C SER A 131 -18.17 6.82 -7.97
N TRP A 132 -18.02 7.99 -7.37
CA TRP A 132 -16.77 8.46 -6.74
C TRP A 132 -16.86 8.31 -5.24
N CYS A 133 -16.05 7.42 -4.68
CA CYS A 133 -16.05 7.09 -3.25
C CYS A 133 -14.66 7.33 -2.65
N VAL A 134 -14.58 8.13 -1.58
CA VAL A 134 -13.35 8.29 -0.79
C VAL A 134 -13.46 7.42 0.45
N THR A 135 -12.50 6.52 0.65
CA THR A 135 -12.54 5.57 1.77
C THR A 135 -11.14 5.27 2.28
N PRO A 136 -10.99 4.89 3.57
CA PRO A 136 -9.73 4.35 4.07
C PRO A 136 -9.29 3.13 3.25
N ARG A 137 -8.00 3.07 2.92
CA ARG A 137 -7.43 1.98 2.11
C ARG A 137 -7.77 0.59 2.66
N LYS A 138 -7.85 0.45 3.98
CA LYS A 138 -8.28 -0.81 4.64
C LYS A 138 -9.68 -1.28 4.25
N LYS A 139 -10.58 -0.35 3.90
CA LYS A 139 -11.98 -0.64 3.59
C LYS A 139 -12.25 -0.83 2.09
N VAL A 140 -11.22 -0.70 1.24
CA VAL A 140 -11.38 -0.87 -0.21
C VAL A 140 -11.95 -2.24 -0.56
N LYS A 141 -11.48 -3.30 0.10
CA LYS A 141 -11.98 -4.66 -0.16
C LYS A 141 -13.49 -4.80 0.11
N ASP A 142 -14.02 -4.09 1.11
CA ASP A 142 -15.45 -4.10 1.43
C ASP A 142 -16.25 -3.35 0.35
N VAL A 143 -15.74 -2.20 -0.09
CA VAL A 143 -16.32 -1.46 -1.23
C VAL A 143 -16.36 -2.33 -2.48
N LEU A 144 -15.24 -3.00 -2.82
CA LEU A 144 -15.17 -3.88 -3.98
C LEU A 144 -16.16 -5.05 -3.91
N LYS A 145 -16.38 -5.64 -2.73
CA LYS A 145 -17.40 -6.68 -2.54
C LYS A 145 -18.81 -6.17 -2.82
N ILE A 146 -19.14 -4.96 -2.34
CA ILE A 146 -20.46 -4.35 -2.61
C ILE A 146 -20.63 -4.12 -4.11
N VAL A 147 -19.58 -3.61 -4.77
CA VAL A 147 -19.62 -3.35 -6.22
C VAL A 147 -19.81 -4.65 -7.00
N SER A 148 -19.01 -5.67 -6.72
CA SER A 148 -19.08 -6.95 -7.45
C SER A 148 -20.42 -7.67 -7.30
N ASN A 149 -21.13 -7.45 -6.18
CA ASN A 149 -22.46 -8.03 -5.97
C ASN A 149 -23.57 -7.33 -6.79
N ILE A 150 -23.36 -6.07 -7.17
CA ILE A 150 -24.38 -5.27 -7.88
C ILE A 150 -24.04 -5.15 -9.35
N ASN A 151 -22.78 -4.91 -9.66
CA ASN A 151 -22.28 -4.77 -11.02
C ASN A 151 -20.90 -5.45 -11.13
N PRO A 152 -20.86 -6.76 -11.41
CA PRO A 152 -19.62 -7.52 -11.50
C PRO A 152 -18.71 -7.07 -12.66
N ASP A 153 -19.27 -6.46 -13.72
CA ASP A 153 -18.57 -5.99 -14.91
C ASP A 153 -18.14 -4.52 -14.81
N ALA A 154 -18.34 -3.88 -13.65
CA ALA A 154 -17.95 -2.49 -13.46
C ALA A 154 -16.43 -2.31 -13.60
N TYR A 155 -16.02 -1.32 -14.38
CA TYR A 155 -14.61 -0.91 -14.43
C TYR A 155 -14.30 -0.07 -13.18
N ILE A 156 -13.27 -0.48 -12.43
CA ILE A 156 -12.93 0.14 -11.14
C ILE A 156 -11.49 0.60 -11.16
N THR A 157 -11.26 1.85 -10.76
CA THR A 157 -9.92 2.38 -10.51
C THR A 157 -9.79 2.85 -9.07
N THR A 158 -8.59 2.70 -8.51
CA THR A 158 -8.26 3.21 -7.19
C THR A 158 -7.05 4.13 -7.28
N GLU A 159 -7.11 5.25 -6.58
CA GLU A 159 -6.03 6.24 -6.54
C GLU A 159 -5.77 6.67 -5.11
N SER A 160 -4.51 6.71 -4.70
CA SER A 160 -4.13 7.21 -3.38
C SER A 160 -4.40 8.71 -3.26
N THR A 161 -5.02 9.12 -2.16
CA THR A 161 -5.31 10.53 -1.90
C THR A 161 -4.90 10.92 -0.48
N ASN A 162 -4.54 12.18 -0.32
CA ASN A 162 -4.26 12.79 0.98
C ASN A 162 -5.26 13.93 1.20
N PRO A 163 -6.42 13.67 1.84
CA PRO A 163 -7.41 14.71 2.09
C PRO A 163 -6.82 15.81 2.98
N THR A 164 -6.87 17.06 2.54
CA THR A 164 -6.34 18.21 3.30
C THR A 164 -7.27 18.60 4.44
N LYS A 165 -8.58 18.40 4.25
CA LYS A 165 -9.63 18.66 5.25
C LYS A 165 -10.77 17.67 5.06
N LEU A 166 -11.08 16.95 6.12
CA LEU A 166 -12.29 16.13 6.16
C LEU A 166 -13.38 16.98 6.81
N THR A 167 -14.41 17.35 6.08
CA THR A 167 -15.61 17.93 6.66
C THR A 167 -16.28 16.90 7.57
N ALA A 168 -16.85 17.37 8.69
CA ALA A 168 -17.27 16.60 9.86
C ALA A 168 -18.40 15.57 9.65
N ASN A 169 -18.77 15.21 8.43
CA ASN A 169 -19.82 14.25 8.12
C ASN A 169 -19.35 12.78 7.97
N ARG A 170 -18.24 12.41 8.62
CA ARG A 170 -17.98 11.00 8.93
C ARG A 170 -18.57 10.70 10.30
N LYS A 171 -19.90 10.51 10.37
CA LYS A 171 -20.51 9.77 11.47
C LYS A 171 -20.35 8.27 11.22
#